data_20cedacbeb2d653ecbf773a9b2d70dee
#
_entry.id   20cedacbeb2d653ecbf773a9b2d70dee
#
_cell.length_a   1.000
_cell.length_b   1.000
_cell.length_c   1.000
_cell.angle_alpha   90.00
_cell.angle_beta   90.00
_cell.angle_gamma   90.00
#
_symmetry.space_group_name_H-M   'P 1'
#
loop_
_entity.id
_entity.type
_entity.pdbx_description
1 polymer ?
#
loop_
_entity_poly.entity_id
_entity_poly.type
_entity_poly.pdbx_seq_one_letter_code
_entity_poly.pdbx_strand_id
1 'polypeptide(L)'
;MRNIKKIVCGNSTFTDAEIVSGNIYSAASLPLQELEIDTFVFSVRSDSLKETDFSVGEKVQFFENDDLIVTMYLSQIERVATNKFNFSCINAIGILDNQKHFGGMYNGNTFSDVLADVMGNTEYTLESALGNITIYGWLPISTRRDNLNQLLFAVGANIISETNGTLRVFVLSSDITNIETDRVFRGGSVKAVSPATEIDVTEHAYAALTTDEQVTLFTGSSSNGELVTFDNPMHD
;
A
#
# COMPACT_ATOMS: atom_id res chain seq x y z
N MET A 1 16.42 -23.43 18.34
CA MET A 1 17.14 -22.15 18.51
C MET A 1 16.10 -21.11 18.93
N ARG A 2 16.40 -20.25 19.90
CA ARG A 2 15.48 -19.17 20.28
C ARG A 2 15.64 -18.05 19.26
N ASN A 3 14.55 -17.59 18.64
CA ASN A 3 14.62 -16.46 17.73
C ASN A 3 14.87 -15.18 18.54
N ILE A 4 15.92 -14.47 18.18
CA ILE A 4 16.28 -13.18 18.80
C ILE A 4 15.53 -12.08 18.05
N LYS A 5 14.72 -11.30 18.78
CA LYS A 5 13.94 -10.20 18.23
C LYS A 5 14.56 -8.87 18.58
N LYS A 6 14.57 -7.96 17.63
CA LYS A 6 15.06 -6.60 17.80
C LYS A 6 14.15 -5.62 17.05
N ILE A 7 13.76 -4.53 17.70
CA ILE A 7 13.03 -3.44 17.05
C ILE A 7 13.88 -2.18 17.18
N VAL A 8 14.09 -1.50 16.06
CA VAL A 8 14.77 -0.21 16.01
C VAL A 8 13.74 0.85 15.65
N CYS A 9 13.60 1.88 16.48
CA CYS A 9 12.71 3.02 16.26
C CYS A 9 13.53 4.29 16.48
N GLY A 10 13.82 5.02 15.39
CA GLY A 10 14.73 6.14 15.42
C GLY A 10 16.08 5.80 16.06
N ASN A 11 16.39 6.46 17.17
CA ASN A 11 17.63 6.23 17.92
C ASN A 11 17.51 5.14 19.00
N SER A 12 16.30 4.58 19.20
CA SER A 12 16.03 3.58 20.23
C SER A 12 16.07 2.17 19.66
N THR A 13 16.64 1.25 20.41
CA THR A 13 16.68 -0.18 20.06
C THR A 13 16.09 -0.98 21.21
N PHE A 14 15.07 -1.76 20.91
CA PHE A 14 14.41 -2.68 21.84
C PHE A 14 14.82 -4.11 21.54
N THR A 15 15.18 -4.82 22.58
CA THR A 15 15.61 -6.23 22.53
C THR A 15 14.50 -7.16 23.03
N ASP A 16 14.71 -8.45 22.88
CA ASP A 16 13.82 -9.51 23.39
C ASP A 16 13.43 -9.32 24.88
N ALA A 17 14.30 -8.70 25.69
CA ALA A 17 14.04 -8.46 27.10
C ALA A 17 12.99 -7.35 27.34
N GLU A 18 12.87 -6.41 26.42
CA GLU A 18 11.99 -5.24 26.50
C GLU A 18 10.69 -5.44 25.70
N ILE A 19 10.74 -6.23 24.61
CA ILE A 19 9.59 -6.50 23.75
C ILE A 19 8.61 -7.41 24.49
N VAL A 20 7.40 -6.93 24.72
CA VAL A 20 6.31 -7.68 25.38
C VAL A 20 5.48 -8.46 24.38
N SER A 21 5.13 -7.80 23.28
CA SER A 21 4.33 -8.38 22.21
C SER A 21 4.55 -7.62 20.90
N GLY A 22 4.27 -8.27 19.78
CA GLY A 22 4.26 -7.65 18.46
C GLY A 22 3.34 -8.41 17.53
N ASN A 23 2.62 -7.69 16.67
CA ASN A 23 1.76 -8.25 15.63
C ASN A 23 1.93 -7.44 14.36
N ILE A 24 2.22 -8.12 13.25
CA ILE A 24 2.29 -7.55 11.92
C ILE A 24 1.05 -8.02 11.16
N TYR A 25 0.33 -7.08 10.57
CA TYR A 25 -0.70 -7.34 9.59
C TYR A 25 -0.21 -6.82 8.25
N SER A 26 -0.19 -7.68 7.26
CA SER A 26 0.15 -7.32 5.88
C SER A 26 -0.89 -7.91 4.94
N ALA A 27 -1.38 -7.09 4.03
CA ALA A 27 -2.33 -7.46 3.01
C ALA A 27 -1.85 -6.98 1.64
N ALA A 28 -2.21 -7.72 0.61
CA ALA A 28 -1.98 -7.31 -0.77
C ALA A 28 -3.31 -6.84 -1.37
N SER A 29 -3.35 -5.61 -1.86
CA SER A 29 -4.48 -5.10 -2.62
C SER A 29 -4.47 -5.71 -4.01
N LEU A 30 -5.63 -6.07 -4.52
CA LEU A 30 -5.80 -6.37 -5.94
C LEU A 30 -6.03 -5.05 -6.70
N PRO A 31 -5.72 -4.98 -7.99
CA PRO A 31 -6.13 -3.86 -8.83
C PRO A 31 -7.63 -3.60 -8.64
N LEU A 32 -8.05 -2.35 -8.60
CA LEU A 32 -9.43 -1.90 -8.36
C LEU A 32 -9.92 -1.93 -6.90
N GLN A 33 -9.14 -2.46 -5.99
CA GLN A 33 -9.43 -2.37 -4.56
C GLN A 33 -8.71 -1.16 -3.96
N GLU A 34 -9.20 -0.70 -2.83
CA GLU A 34 -8.50 0.31 -2.03
C GLU A 34 -7.11 -0.23 -1.63
N LEU A 35 -6.08 0.60 -1.74
CA LEU A 35 -4.73 0.20 -1.35
C LEU A 35 -4.69 -0.09 0.15
N GLU A 36 -4.35 -1.32 0.51
CA GLU A 36 -4.27 -1.75 1.90
C GLU A 36 -3.07 -1.11 2.61
N ILE A 37 -3.27 -0.80 3.88
CA ILE A 37 -2.22 -0.28 4.75
C ILE A 37 -1.76 -1.40 5.67
N ASP A 38 -0.52 -1.83 5.50
CA ASP A 38 0.09 -2.77 6.45
C ASP A 38 0.32 -2.08 7.79
N THR A 39 0.15 -2.83 8.86
CA THR A 39 0.33 -2.32 10.22
C THR A 39 1.26 -3.21 11.04
N PHE A 40 2.03 -2.58 11.90
CA PHE A 40 2.83 -3.24 12.92
C PHE A 40 2.54 -2.62 14.28
N VAL A 41 1.94 -3.40 15.16
CA VAL A 41 1.64 -2.98 16.53
C VAL A 41 2.52 -3.77 17.48
N PHE A 42 3.25 -3.08 18.35
CA PHE A 42 4.07 -3.73 19.34
C PHE A 42 4.04 -3.02 20.69
N SER A 43 4.34 -3.76 21.73
CA SER A 43 4.45 -3.22 23.10
C SER A 43 5.86 -3.46 23.63
N VAL A 44 6.39 -2.45 24.31
CA VAL A 44 7.67 -2.56 25.02
C VAL A 44 7.52 -2.18 26.48
N ARG A 45 8.43 -2.70 27.30
CA ARG A 45 8.55 -2.32 28.70
C ARG A 45 9.94 -1.73 28.94
N SER A 46 9.97 -0.47 29.38
CA SER A 46 11.21 0.23 29.72
C SER A 46 10.97 1.32 30.74
N ASP A 47 11.81 1.43 31.74
CA ASP A 47 11.71 2.44 32.80
C ASP A 47 12.33 3.79 32.38
N SER A 48 13.10 3.83 31.30
CA SER A 48 13.84 5.00 30.83
C SER A 48 13.13 5.79 29.71
N LEU A 49 12.11 5.21 29.06
CA LEU A 49 11.45 5.80 27.91
C LEU A 49 10.45 6.89 28.30
N LYS A 50 10.32 7.86 27.40
CA LYS A 50 9.27 8.89 27.41
C LYS A 50 8.61 8.93 26.02
N GLU A 51 7.34 9.30 25.99
CA GLU A 51 6.60 9.46 24.72
C GLU A 51 7.26 10.52 23.83
N THR A 52 7.89 11.53 24.43
CA THR A 52 8.57 12.62 23.75
C THR A 52 9.89 12.21 23.08
N ASP A 53 10.37 10.98 23.32
CA ASP A 53 11.59 10.47 22.69
C ASP A 53 11.34 10.01 21.23
N PHE A 54 10.08 10.03 20.79
CA PHE A 54 9.65 9.54 19.48
C PHE A 54 8.82 10.56 18.73
N SER A 55 8.93 10.51 17.41
CA SER A 55 8.17 11.37 16.51
C SER A 55 7.32 10.56 15.54
N VAL A 56 6.08 10.99 15.31
CA VAL A 56 5.23 10.39 14.25
C VAL A 56 5.94 10.51 12.90
N GLY A 57 5.91 9.43 12.12
CA GLY A 57 6.63 9.31 10.86
C GLY A 57 8.05 8.76 10.99
N GLU A 58 8.53 8.53 12.21
CA GLU A 58 9.84 7.93 12.44
C GLU A 58 9.90 6.49 11.95
N LYS A 59 11.04 6.13 11.32
CA LYS A 59 11.26 4.79 10.77
C LYS A 59 11.36 3.76 11.88
N VAL A 60 10.60 2.66 11.74
CA VAL A 60 10.59 1.52 12.66
C VAL A 60 10.95 0.27 11.89
N GLN A 61 11.96 -0.45 12.35
CA GLN A 61 12.45 -1.67 11.72
C GLN A 61 12.37 -2.84 12.69
N PHE A 62 11.80 -3.94 12.26
CA PHE A 62 11.78 -5.20 13.03
C PHE A 62 12.71 -6.21 12.40
N PHE A 63 13.54 -6.79 13.26
CA PHE A 63 14.52 -7.82 12.91
C PHE A 63 14.25 -9.09 13.68
N GLU A 64 14.46 -10.22 13.02
CA GLU A 64 14.49 -11.55 13.63
C GLU A 64 15.79 -12.26 13.24
N ASN A 65 16.63 -12.64 14.22
CA ASN A 65 17.97 -13.22 14.03
C ASN A 65 18.87 -12.35 13.11
N ASP A 66 18.81 -11.03 13.28
CA ASP A 66 19.47 -9.99 12.46
C ASP A 66 18.95 -9.84 11.01
N ASP A 67 18.02 -10.66 10.58
CA ASP A 67 17.31 -10.46 9.31
C ASP A 67 16.25 -9.38 9.45
N LEU A 68 16.24 -8.41 8.54
CA LEU A 68 15.21 -7.39 8.47
C LEU A 68 13.90 -8.01 7.95
N ILE A 69 12.88 -7.99 8.79
CA ILE A 69 11.56 -8.57 8.48
C ILE A 69 10.64 -7.51 7.85
N VAL A 70 10.60 -6.31 8.46
CA VAL A 70 9.74 -5.23 7.98
C VAL A 70 10.28 -3.87 8.40
N THR A 71 10.05 -2.88 7.55
CA THR A 71 10.23 -1.46 7.83
C THR A 71 8.89 -0.76 7.73
N MET A 72 8.51 -0.04 8.76
CA MET A 72 7.31 0.76 8.83
C MET A 72 7.59 2.13 9.45
N TYR A 73 6.55 2.93 9.64
CA TYR A 73 6.67 4.28 10.17
C TYR A 73 5.73 4.45 11.36
N LEU A 74 6.22 5.06 12.41
CA LEU A 74 5.46 5.31 13.63
C LEU A 74 4.25 6.21 13.33
N SER A 75 3.05 5.72 13.60
CA SER A 75 1.80 6.49 13.49
C SER A 75 1.30 6.97 14.85
N GLN A 76 1.51 6.17 15.90
CA GLN A 76 1.06 6.50 17.24
C GLN A 76 1.93 5.82 18.30
N ILE A 77 2.12 6.50 19.41
CA ILE A 77 2.66 5.94 20.66
C ILE A 77 1.72 6.23 21.80
N GLU A 78 1.50 5.26 22.67
CA GLU A 78 0.65 5.37 23.84
C GLU A 78 1.36 4.76 25.04
N ARG A 79 1.39 5.50 26.15
CA ARG A 79 1.84 4.99 27.44
C ARG A 79 0.68 4.36 28.19
N VAL A 80 0.67 3.03 28.31
CA VAL A 80 -0.42 2.29 28.94
C VAL A 80 -0.17 1.96 30.42
N ALA A 81 1.08 2.08 30.87
CA ALA A 81 1.48 1.96 32.27
C ALA A 81 2.78 2.73 32.52
N THR A 82 3.23 2.82 33.78
CA THR A 82 4.42 3.60 34.16
C THR A 82 5.65 3.28 33.30
N ASN A 83 5.82 2.01 32.89
CA ASN A 83 6.95 1.56 32.10
C ASN A 83 6.54 0.71 30.88
N LYS A 84 5.28 0.81 30.43
CA LYS A 84 4.78 0.08 29.27
C LYS A 84 4.23 1.03 28.23
N PHE A 85 4.71 0.86 26.99
CA PHE A 85 4.34 1.66 25.83
C PHE A 85 3.83 0.76 24.72
N ASN A 86 2.77 1.21 24.02
CA ASN A 86 2.30 0.61 22.79
C ASN A 86 2.68 1.53 21.63
N PHE A 87 3.18 0.93 20.58
CA PHE A 87 3.53 1.57 19.33
C PHE A 87 2.63 1.04 18.23
N SER A 88 2.08 1.93 17.43
CA SER A 88 1.35 1.60 16.21
C SER A 88 2.11 2.17 15.02
N CYS A 89 2.40 1.32 14.04
CA CYS A 89 3.16 1.69 12.85
C CYS A 89 2.38 1.32 11.60
N ILE A 90 2.60 2.06 10.53
CA ILE A 90 2.01 1.88 9.21
C ILE A 90 3.10 1.80 8.14
N ASN A 91 2.82 1.17 7.01
CA ASN A 91 3.72 1.16 5.86
C ASN A 91 3.73 2.52 5.13
N ALA A 92 4.55 2.64 4.09
CA ALA A 92 4.66 3.88 3.32
C ALA A 92 3.34 4.26 2.60
N ILE A 93 2.47 3.30 2.27
CA ILE A 93 1.13 3.57 1.72
C ILE A 93 0.29 4.34 2.74
N GLY A 94 0.34 3.96 4.02
CA GLY A 94 -0.33 4.70 5.09
C GLY A 94 0.23 6.12 5.31
N ILE A 95 1.51 6.35 5.03
CA ILE A 95 2.09 7.71 5.03
C ILE A 95 1.50 8.55 3.90
N LEU A 96 1.31 7.97 2.70
CA LEU A 96 0.67 8.65 1.57
C LEU A 96 -0.80 9.01 1.86
N ASP A 97 -1.49 8.24 2.67
CA ASP A 97 -2.86 8.52 3.11
C ASP A 97 -2.96 9.79 3.98
N ASN A 98 -1.93 10.09 4.75
CA ASN A 98 -1.83 11.29 5.57
C ASN A 98 -1.30 12.53 4.81
N GLN A 99 -1.00 12.40 3.53
CA GLN A 99 -0.46 13.48 2.70
C GLN A 99 -1.45 13.92 1.64
N LYS A 100 -1.67 15.22 1.54
CA LYS A 100 -2.52 15.80 0.51
C LYS A 100 -1.79 15.89 -0.83
N HIS A 101 -2.48 15.50 -1.90
CA HIS A 101 -2.11 15.77 -3.28
C HIS A 101 -3.06 16.83 -3.85
N PHE A 102 -2.50 17.85 -4.50
CA PHE A 102 -3.31 18.96 -5.02
C PHE A 102 -3.95 18.67 -6.38
N GLY A 103 -3.79 17.45 -6.86
CA GLY A 103 -4.28 17.06 -8.17
C GLY A 103 -3.45 17.67 -9.29
N GLY A 104 -3.90 17.46 -10.51
CA GLY A 104 -3.25 18.01 -11.70
C GLY A 104 -3.96 17.59 -12.97
N MET A 105 -3.74 18.34 -14.04
CA MET A 105 -4.12 17.95 -15.40
C MET A 105 -2.89 17.41 -16.11
N TYR A 106 -3.01 16.21 -16.67
CA TYR A 106 -1.94 15.55 -17.39
C TYR A 106 -2.36 15.40 -18.86
N ASN A 107 -1.53 15.83 -19.76
CA ASN A 107 -1.82 15.85 -21.20
C ASN A 107 -0.62 15.31 -21.99
N GLY A 108 -0.47 13.99 -21.97
CA GLY A 108 0.63 13.31 -22.61
C GLY A 108 1.89 13.18 -21.73
N ASN A 109 1.73 13.30 -20.42
CA ASN A 109 2.81 13.02 -19.46
C ASN A 109 3.09 11.52 -19.39
N THR A 110 4.32 11.14 -19.08
CA THR A 110 4.63 9.73 -18.86
C THR A 110 4.08 9.26 -17.49
N PHE A 111 3.73 7.98 -17.39
CA PHE A 111 3.34 7.39 -16.10
C PHE A 111 4.41 7.64 -15.02
N SER A 112 5.69 7.56 -15.39
CA SER A 112 6.79 7.85 -14.47
C SER A 112 6.74 9.27 -13.91
N ASP A 113 6.43 10.27 -14.73
CA ASP A 113 6.34 11.67 -14.30
C ASP A 113 5.15 11.89 -13.37
N VAL A 114 3.98 11.35 -13.74
CA VAL A 114 2.76 11.46 -12.93
C VAL A 114 2.92 10.70 -11.61
N LEU A 115 3.53 9.51 -11.65
CA LEU A 115 3.82 8.74 -10.45
C LEU A 115 4.75 9.49 -9.51
N ALA A 116 5.80 10.13 -10.03
CA ALA A 116 6.72 10.93 -9.22
C ALA A 116 6.02 12.10 -8.52
N ASP A 117 5.09 12.77 -9.21
CA ASP A 117 4.27 13.84 -8.63
C ASP A 117 3.39 13.30 -7.48
N VAL A 118 2.70 12.18 -7.71
CA VAL A 118 1.84 11.55 -6.71
C VAL A 118 2.65 11.01 -5.52
N MET A 119 3.78 10.37 -5.75
CA MET A 119 4.65 9.80 -4.71
C MET A 119 5.36 10.86 -3.87
N GLY A 120 5.68 12.01 -4.45
CA GLY A 120 6.41 13.07 -3.78
C GLY A 120 7.79 12.60 -3.31
N ASN A 121 8.04 12.64 -2.00
CA ASN A 121 9.31 12.22 -1.41
C ASN A 121 9.34 10.74 -0.96
N THR A 122 8.28 9.97 -1.24
CA THR A 122 8.21 8.56 -0.86
C THR A 122 9.11 7.73 -1.78
N GLU A 123 9.97 6.90 -1.19
CA GLU A 123 10.87 6.03 -1.95
C GLU A 123 10.10 4.92 -2.65
N TYR A 124 10.34 4.76 -3.95
CA TYR A 124 9.71 3.70 -4.74
C TYR A 124 10.62 3.17 -5.84
N THR A 125 10.30 1.98 -6.33
CA THR A 125 10.84 1.39 -7.55
C THR A 125 9.72 1.18 -8.54
N LEU A 126 10.01 1.36 -9.82
CA LEU A 126 9.05 1.24 -10.91
C LEU A 126 9.53 0.19 -11.91
N GLU A 127 8.67 -0.74 -12.27
CA GLU A 127 8.93 -1.68 -13.35
C GLU A 127 9.06 -0.92 -14.68
N SER A 128 10.12 -1.22 -15.43
CA SER A 128 10.51 -0.47 -16.62
C SER A 128 9.44 -0.45 -17.72
N ALA A 129 8.59 -1.48 -17.81
CA ALA A 129 7.50 -1.58 -18.77
C ALA A 129 6.43 -0.49 -18.59
N LEU A 130 6.25 0.00 -17.36
CA LEU A 130 5.24 1.00 -17.02
C LEU A 130 5.68 2.43 -17.29
N GLY A 131 6.98 2.71 -17.19
CA GLY A 131 7.50 4.07 -17.11
C GLY A 131 7.13 5.00 -18.27
N ASN A 132 7.01 4.46 -19.48
CA ASN A 132 6.77 5.22 -20.71
C ASN A 132 5.29 5.22 -21.16
N ILE A 133 4.37 4.66 -20.38
CA ILE A 133 2.95 4.74 -20.69
C ILE A 133 2.52 6.20 -20.63
N THR A 134 1.81 6.64 -21.67
CA THR A 134 1.33 8.03 -21.77
C THR A 134 0.03 8.18 -20.98
N ILE A 135 -0.07 9.23 -20.18
CA ILE A 135 -1.24 9.51 -19.33
C ILE A 135 -1.93 10.78 -19.81
N TYR A 136 -3.23 10.68 -19.98
CA TYR A 136 -4.15 11.79 -20.23
C TYR A 136 -5.22 11.81 -19.14
N GLY A 137 -5.65 12.99 -18.71
CA GLY A 137 -6.71 13.14 -17.73
C GLY A 137 -6.35 14.06 -16.58
N TRP A 138 -7.02 13.94 -15.45
CA TRP A 138 -6.76 14.74 -14.28
C TRP A 138 -6.90 13.91 -13.00
N LEU A 139 -6.15 14.30 -11.99
CA LEU A 139 -6.31 13.79 -10.63
C LEU A 139 -6.96 14.88 -9.77
N PRO A 140 -7.92 14.52 -8.90
CA PRO A 140 -8.57 15.46 -8.00
C PRO A 140 -7.64 15.88 -6.85
N ILE A 141 -8.07 16.92 -6.12
CA ILE A 141 -7.48 17.22 -4.82
C ILE A 141 -7.94 16.14 -3.84
N SER A 142 -7.03 15.26 -3.43
CA SER A 142 -7.30 14.12 -2.53
C SER A 142 -6.06 13.74 -1.73
N THR A 143 -6.06 12.59 -1.06
CA THR A 143 -4.84 12.03 -0.48
C THR A 143 -3.92 11.52 -1.60
N ARG A 144 -2.61 11.44 -1.32
CA ARG A 144 -1.68 10.83 -2.27
C ARG A 144 -1.99 9.35 -2.51
N ARG A 145 -2.50 8.65 -1.49
CA ARG A 145 -2.95 7.25 -1.58
C ARG A 145 -4.11 7.08 -2.56
N ASP A 146 -5.14 7.94 -2.48
CA ASP A 146 -6.29 7.88 -3.38
C ASP A 146 -5.87 8.14 -4.83
N ASN A 147 -5.07 9.18 -5.05
CA ASN A 147 -4.58 9.51 -6.39
C ASN A 147 -3.61 8.44 -6.93
N LEU A 148 -2.81 7.83 -6.06
CA LEU A 148 -1.98 6.67 -6.43
C LEU A 148 -2.86 5.49 -6.87
N ASN A 149 -3.93 5.20 -6.12
CA ASN A 149 -4.85 4.12 -6.48
C ASN A 149 -5.48 4.32 -7.86
N GLN A 150 -5.95 5.56 -8.15
CA GLN A 150 -6.49 5.91 -9.47
C GLN A 150 -5.44 5.77 -10.57
N LEU A 151 -4.22 6.25 -10.31
CA LEU A 151 -3.13 6.19 -11.28
C LEU A 151 -2.69 4.74 -11.58
N LEU A 152 -2.59 3.89 -10.55
CA LEU A 152 -2.28 2.47 -10.72
C LEU A 152 -3.36 1.74 -11.52
N PHE A 153 -4.62 2.07 -11.22
CA PHE A 153 -5.75 1.53 -11.97
C PHE A 153 -5.66 1.87 -13.47
N ALA A 154 -5.34 3.12 -13.81
CA ALA A 154 -5.27 3.58 -15.20
C ALA A 154 -4.29 2.76 -16.07
N VAL A 155 -3.22 2.23 -15.47
CA VAL A 155 -2.20 1.45 -16.20
C VAL A 155 -2.24 -0.06 -15.88
N GLY A 156 -3.18 -0.52 -15.06
CA GLY A 156 -3.26 -1.92 -14.65
C GLY A 156 -2.10 -2.37 -13.77
N ALA A 157 -1.48 -1.44 -13.04
CA ALA A 157 -0.37 -1.72 -12.14
C ALA A 157 -0.82 -2.05 -10.72
N ASN A 158 0.07 -2.65 -9.95
CA ASN A 158 -0.10 -2.91 -8.54
C ASN A 158 1.10 -2.36 -7.74
N ILE A 159 0.95 -2.29 -6.43
CA ILE A 159 1.98 -1.78 -5.53
C ILE A 159 2.07 -2.64 -4.26
N ILE A 160 3.30 -2.84 -3.78
CA ILE A 160 3.57 -3.48 -2.50
C ILE A 160 4.64 -2.72 -1.73
N SER A 161 4.61 -2.83 -0.41
CA SER A 161 5.70 -2.38 0.46
C SER A 161 6.72 -3.51 0.63
N GLU A 162 7.97 -3.25 0.25
CA GLU A 162 9.08 -4.18 0.46
C GLU A 162 9.58 -4.15 1.91
N THR A 163 10.35 -5.15 2.32
CA THR A 163 10.87 -5.28 3.70
C THR A 163 11.69 -4.07 4.15
N ASN A 164 12.38 -3.40 3.22
CA ASN A 164 13.17 -2.19 3.48
C ASN A 164 12.33 -0.90 3.58
N GLY A 165 10.99 -0.99 3.32
CA GLY A 165 10.05 0.12 3.33
C GLY A 165 9.88 0.84 1.99
N THR A 166 10.63 0.46 0.96
CA THR A 166 10.46 1.00 -0.40
C THR A 166 9.19 0.45 -1.01
N LEU A 167 8.42 1.28 -1.70
CA LEU A 167 7.25 0.85 -2.46
C LEU A 167 7.68 0.34 -3.85
N ARG A 168 7.19 -0.84 -4.25
CA ARG A 168 7.45 -1.38 -5.59
C ARG A 168 6.19 -1.38 -6.41
N VAL A 169 6.22 -0.67 -7.55
CA VAL A 169 5.15 -0.58 -8.54
C VAL A 169 5.47 -1.53 -9.70
N PHE A 170 4.53 -2.43 -10.01
CA PHE A 170 4.74 -3.53 -10.96
C PHE A 170 3.44 -3.98 -11.61
N VAL A 171 3.54 -4.74 -12.70
CA VAL A 171 2.42 -5.43 -13.34
C VAL A 171 2.27 -6.82 -12.72
N LEU A 172 1.03 -7.23 -12.42
CA LEU A 172 0.77 -8.59 -11.95
C LEU A 172 1.15 -9.61 -13.03
N SER A 173 2.05 -10.52 -12.68
CA SER A 173 2.41 -11.64 -13.54
C SER A 173 1.34 -12.73 -13.45
N SER A 174 1.13 -13.44 -14.56
CA SER A 174 0.35 -14.69 -14.58
C SER A 174 1.14 -15.90 -14.08
N ASP A 175 2.38 -15.72 -13.66
CA ASP A 175 3.25 -16.80 -13.21
C ASP A 175 2.71 -17.42 -11.91
N ILE A 176 2.62 -18.73 -11.91
CA ILE A 176 2.16 -19.50 -10.75
C ILE A 176 3.38 -19.91 -9.92
N THR A 177 3.43 -19.42 -8.69
CA THR A 177 4.41 -19.90 -7.72
C THR A 177 3.83 -21.04 -6.89
N ASN A 178 4.42 -22.22 -7.00
CA ASN A 178 4.05 -23.35 -6.14
C ASN A 178 4.68 -23.18 -4.77
N ILE A 179 3.84 -23.17 -3.73
CA ILE A 179 4.30 -23.19 -2.34
C ILE A 179 4.41 -24.63 -1.88
N GLU A 180 5.60 -25.04 -1.45
CA GLU A 180 5.83 -26.39 -0.95
C GLU A 180 4.98 -26.67 0.29
N THR A 181 4.50 -27.91 0.42
CA THR A 181 3.51 -28.32 1.44
C THR A 181 4.02 -28.16 2.89
N ASP A 182 5.33 -28.19 3.10
CA ASP A 182 5.98 -27.97 4.39
C ASP A 182 5.99 -26.50 4.84
N ARG A 183 5.75 -25.56 3.90
CA ARG A 183 5.63 -24.13 4.14
C ARG A 183 4.19 -23.66 4.31
N VAL A 184 3.22 -24.57 4.18
CA VAL A 184 1.79 -24.23 4.33
C VAL A 184 1.32 -24.55 5.73
N PHE A 185 0.72 -23.57 6.41
CA PHE A 185 0.07 -23.80 7.71
C PHE A 185 -1.10 -24.79 7.54
N ARG A 186 -1.10 -25.83 8.39
CA ARG A 186 -2.24 -26.75 8.46
C ARG A 186 -3.42 -26.03 9.13
N GLY A 187 -4.55 -25.93 8.42
CA GLY A 187 -5.77 -25.30 8.92
C GLY A 187 -6.12 -23.96 8.30
N GLY A 188 -5.54 -23.63 7.13
CA GLY A 188 -5.96 -22.49 6.33
C GLY A 188 -7.42 -22.63 5.90
N SER A 189 -8.17 -21.54 5.87
CA SER A 189 -9.52 -21.46 5.28
C SER A 189 -9.43 -20.79 3.91
N VAL A 190 -10.18 -21.32 2.96
CA VAL A 190 -10.38 -20.70 1.64
C VAL A 190 -11.77 -20.10 1.62
N LYS A 191 -11.87 -18.79 1.42
CA LYS A 191 -13.14 -18.12 1.19
C LYS A 191 -13.33 -17.99 -0.33
N ALA A 192 -14.35 -18.64 -0.86
CA ALA A 192 -14.80 -18.36 -2.21
C ALA A 192 -15.60 -17.05 -2.22
N VAL A 193 -15.26 -16.15 -3.10
CA VAL A 193 -16.03 -14.94 -3.41
C VAL A 193 -16.65 -15.09 -4.80
N SER A 194 -17.80 -14.47 -5.02
CA SER A 194 -18.41 -14.46 -6.35
C SER A 194 -17.48 -13.73 -7.33
N PRO A 195 -17.13 -14.34 -8.47
CA PRO A 195 -16.37 -13.64 -9.49
C PRO A 195 -17.22 -12.50 -10.09
N ALA A 196 -16.55 -11.44 -10.57
CA ALA A 196 -17.23 -10.42 -11.34
C ALA A 196 -17.76 -11.04 -12.65
N THR A 197 -19.02 -10.75 -12.99
CA THR A 197 -19.63 -11.21 -14.25
C THR A 197 -19.43 -10.24 -15.39
N GLU A 198 -19.27 -8.95 -15.08
CA GLU A 198 -19.14 -7.89 -16.04
C GLU A 198 -18.27 -6.77 -15.46
N ILE A 199 -17.41 -6.19 -16.26
CA ILE A 199 -16.57 -5.06 -15.90
C ILE A 199 -16.74 -4.02 -17.01
N ASP A 200 -17.30 -2.85 -16.64
CA ASP A 200 -17.39 -1.70 -17.52
C ASP A 200 -16.39 -0.64 -17.09
N VAL A 201 -15.54 -0.23 -18.02
CA VAL A 201 -14.60 0.88 -17.80
C VAL A 201 -14.99 1.98 -18.78
N THR A 202 -15.37 3.15 -18.27
CA THR A 202 -15.80 4.28 -19.09
C THR A 202 -14.75 5.39 -19.07
N GLU A 203 -14.53 6.01 -20.20
CA GLU A 203 -13.75 7.23 -20.30
C GLU A 203 -14.51 8.38 -19.62
N HIS A 204 -13.81 9.15 -18.81
CA HIS A 204 -14.37 10.33 -18.18
C HIS A 204 -14.15 11.57 -19.08
N ALA A 205 -15.21 12.11 -19.63
CA ALA A 205 -15.12 13.31 -20.47
C ALA A 205 -15.11 14.58 -19.62
N TYR A 206 -14.10 15.42 -19.79
CA TYR A 206 -13.87 16.63 -18.96
C TYR A 206 -14.49 17.92 -19.52
N ALA A 207 -15.20 17.84 -20.63
CA ALA A 207 -16.06 18.92 -21.08
C ALA A 207 -17.42 18.83 -20.39
N ALA A 208 -18.22 19.89 -20.39
CA ALA A 208 -19.61 19.86 -19.88
C ALA A 208 -20.48 18.99 -20.80
N LEU A 209 -20.18 17.71 -20.85
CA LEU A 209 -20.79 16.74 -21.72
C LEU A 209 -21.97 16.09 -21.02
N THR A 210 -22.94 15.66 -21.79
CA THR A 210 -24.06 14.85 -21.30
C THR A 210 -23.59 13.43 -21.02
N THR A 211 -24.33 12.69 -20.22
CA THR A 211 -24.06 11.26 -19.92
C THR A 211 -23.93 10.39 -21.19
N ASP A 212 -24.54 10.82 -22.30
CA ASP A 212 -24.52 10.09 -23.56
C ASP A 212 -23.18 10.22 -24.32
N GLU A 213 -22.29 11.09 -23.87
CA GLU A 213 -20.97 11.32 -24.45
C GLU A 213 -19.84 10.58 -23.71
N GLN A 214 -20.17 9.80 -22.69
CA GLN A 214 -19.21 8.88 -22.07
C GLN A 214 -18.93 7.70 -23.00
N VAL A 215 -17.65 7.39 -23.17
CA VAL A 215 -17.21 6.26 -24.01
C VAL A 215 -16.85 5.08 -23.11
N THR A 216 -17.45 3.94 -23.39
CA THR A 216 -17.03 2.68 -22.74
C THR A 216 -15.73 2.20 -23.38
N LEU A 217 -14.65 2.21 -22.61
CA LEU A 217 -13.32 1.83 -23.06
C LEU A 217 -13.11 0.31 -23.10
N PHE A 218 -13.75 -0.37 -22.17
CA PHE A 218 -13.64 -1.82 -22.03
C PHE A 218 -14.91 -2.40 -21.44
N THR A 219 -15.37 -3.51 -22.00
CA THR A 219 -16.45 -4.33 -21.43
C THR A 219 -15.99 -5.79 -21.40
N GLY A 220 -16.00 -6.40 -20.25
CA GLY A 220 -15.74 -7.82 -20.07
C GLY A 220 -16.92 -8.48 -19.37
N SER A 221 -17.43 -9.57 -19.92
CA SER A 221 -18.56 -10.31 -19.33
C SER A 221 -18.25 -11.77 -19.04
N SER A 222 -18.85 -12.29 -17.98
CA SER A 222 -18.84 -13.69 -17.59
C SER A 222 -20.26 -14.13 -17.24
N SER A 223 -20.59 -15.38 -17.45
CA SER A 223 -21.95 -15.90 -17.21
C SER A 223 -22.37 -15.98 -15.75
N ASN A 224 -21.43 -15.88 -14.80
CA ASN A 224 -21.69 -16.00 -13.38
C ASN A 224 -20.85 -14.97 -12.60
N GLY A 225 -21.50 -14.15 -11.77
CA GLY A 225 -20.83 -13.22 -10.88
C GLY A 225 -21.60 -11.92 -10.69
N GLU A 226 -20.90 -10.90 -10.25
CA GLU A 226 -21.44 -9.60 -9.87
C GLU A 226 -21.04 -8.52 -10.90
N LEU A 227 -21.94 -7.60 -11.20
CA LEU A 227 -21.62 -6.43 -12.03
C LEU A 227 -20.71 -5.49 -11.24
N VAL A 228 -19.59 -5.16 -11.83
CA VAL A 228 -18.65 -4.18 -11.27
C VAL A 228 -18.42 -3.08 -12.29
N THR A 229 -18.70 -1.84 -11.90
CA THR A 229 -18.54 -0.66 -12.75
C THR A 229 -17.49 0.26 -12.16
N PHE A 230 -16.56 0.74 -12.99
CA PHE A 230 -15.53 1.68 -12.59
C PHE A 230 -15.58 2.93 -13.48
N ASP A 231 -15.47 4.09 -12.84
CA ASP A 231 -15.21 5.34 -13.51
C ASP A 231 -13.70 5.57 -13.57
N ASN A 232 -13.13 5.62 -14.76
CA ASN A 232 -11.70 5.84 -14.95
C ASN A 232 -11.44 7.31 -15.29
N PRO A 233 -10.96 8.12 -14.32
CA PRO A 233 -10.65 9.53 -14.57
C PRO A 233 -9.34 9.72 -15.34
N MET A 234 -8.61 8.65 -15.65
CA MET A 234 -7.35 8.67 -16.39
C MET A 234 -7.49 7.81 -17.64
N HIS A 235 -7.16 8.37 -18.77
CA HIS A 235 -7.25 7.70 -20.08
C HIS A 235 -5.93 7.84 -20.83
N ASP A 236 -5.57 6.81 -21.62
CA ASP A 236 -4.44 6.83 -22.55
C ASP A 236 -4.87 7.33 -23.94
#